data_0f42d2f69a489c6a5135cb4925f32d04
#
_entry.id   0f42d2f69a489c6a5135cb4925f32d04
#
_cell.length_a   1.000
_cell.length_b   1.000
_cell.length_c   1.000
_cell.angle_alpha   90.00
_cell.angle_beta   90.00
_cell.angle_gamma   90.00
#
_symmetry.space_group_name_H-M   'P 1'
#
loop_
_entity.id
_entity.type
_entity.pdbx_description
1 polymer ?
#
loop_
_entity_poly.entity_id
_entity_poly.type
_entity_poly.pdbx_seq_one_letter_code
_entity_poly.pdbx_strand_id
1 'polypeptide(L)'
;MDKSLLLFVGVVVLGGAVLYWNAQNPAQPSAGHSMEVPDTSALAAGAPLADVAIPASFSAEAQMGQRAFEVKCATCHGTNAAGQNGVAPPLVHKTYEPNHHGDMAFVLAAKNGVQSHHWNFGNMPPVEGLTDADVKMIARYIRELQKANGIF
;
A
#
# COMPACT_ATOMS: atom_id res chain seq x y z
N MET A 1 13.04 -32.00 47.22
CA MET A 1 12.69 -30.69 46.62
C MET A 1 11.26 -30.80 46.13
N ASP A 2 10.39 -29.95 46.61
CA ASP A 2 8.95 -30.03 46.28
C ASP A 2 8.70 -29.74 44.79
N LYS A 3 7.88 -30.58 44.13
CA LYS A 3 7.55 -30.43 42.70
C LYS A 3 6.97 -29.04 42.38
N SER A 4 6.23 -28.47 43.33
CA SER A 4 5.65 -27.12 43.25
C SER A 4 6.72 -26.05 43.22
N LEU A 5 7.81 -26.20 43.99
CA LEU A 5 8.93 -25.28 44.02
C LEU A 5 9.71 -25.31 42.72
N LEU A 6 9.90 -26.49 42.12
CA LEU A 6 10.55 -26.63 40.80
C LEU A 6 9.75 -25.98 39.67
N LEU A 7 8.41 -26.14 39.68
CA LEU A 7 7.52 -25.49 38.75
C LEU A 7 7.58 -23.95 38.90
N PHE A 8 7.54 -23.46 40.13
CA PHE A 8 7.60 -22.01 40.38
C PHE A 8 8.92 -21.41 39.90
N VAL A 9 10.06 -22.05 40.22
CA VAL A 9 11.38 -21.62 39.79
C VAL A 9 11.48 -21.64 38.23
N GLY A 10 10.94 -22.69 37.58
CA GLY A 10 10.88 -22.79 36.11
C GLY A 10 10.12 -21.64 35.47
N VAL A 11 8.96 -21.28 36.00
CA VAL A 11 8.15 -20.16 35.50
C VAL A 11 8.87 -18.82 35.65
N VAL A 12 9.52 -18.60 36.81
CA VAL A 12 10.26 -17.34 37.05
C VAL A 12 11.46 -17.23 36.14
N VAL A 13 12.23 -18.32 35.92
CA VAL A 13 13.39 -18.32 35.03
C VAL A 13 12.97 -18.10 33.57
N LEU A 14 11.94 -18.79 33.09
CA LEU A 14 11.44 -18.62 31.73
C LEU A 14 10.85 -17.23 31.52
N GLY A 15 10.07 -16.72 32.46
CA GLY A 15 9.52 -15.35 32.41
C GLY A 15 10.62 -14.30 32.40
N GLY A 16 11.64 -14.47 33.26
CA GLY A 16 12.81 -13.58 33.29
C GLY A 16 13.61 -13.61 31.98
N ALA A 17 13.79 -14.80 31.38
CA ALA A 17 14.48 -14.93 30.10
C ALA A 17 13.70 -14.24 28.95
N VAL A 18 12.38 -14.36 28.91
CA VAL A 18 11.52 -13.67 27.91
C VAL A 18 11.59 -12.16 28.08
N LEU A 19 11.51 -11.67 29.32
CA LEU A 19 11.60 -10.24 29.61
C LEU A 19 12.99 -9.68 29.24
N TYR A 20 14.06 -10.43 29.56
CA TYR A 20 15.41 -10.05 29.20
C TYR A 20 15.60 -10.03 27.68
N TRP A 21 15.08 -11.04 26.95
CA TRP A 21 15.10 -11.09 25.49
C TRP A 21 14.38 -9.90 24.86
N ASN A 22 13.17 -9.59 25.33
CA ASN A 22 12.40 -8.45 24.85
C ASN A 22 13.08 -7.10 25.15
N ALA A 23 13.77 -7.00 26.28
CA ALA A 23 14.54 -5.80 26.62
C ALA A 23 15.76 -5.61 25.72
N GLN A 24 16.42 -6.71 25.29
CA GLN A 24 17.55 -6.67 24.37
C GLN A 24 17.11 -6.52 22.90
N ASN A 25 15.90 -6.95 22.58
CA ASN A 25 15.30 -6.88 21.26
C ASN A 25 13.97 -6.11 21.35
N PRO A 26 14.01 -4.80 21.64
CA PRO A 26 12.78 -4.01 21.65
C PRO A 26 12.10 -4.16 20.30
N ALA A 27 10.79 -4.44 20.31
CA ALA A 27 9.99 -4.44 19.08
C ALA A 27 10.33 -3.15 18.32
N GLN A 28 10.81 -3.28 17.10
CA GLN A 28 11.01 -2.12 16.24
C GLN A 28 9.67 -1.38 16.20
N PRO A 29 9.64 -0.08 16.50
CA PRO A 29 8.41 0.67 16.33
C PRO A 29 8.00 0.43 14.87
N SER A 30 6.80 -0.12 14.67
CA SER A 30 6.19 -0.15 13.34
C SER A 30 6.33 1.29 12.83
N ALA A 31 7.09 1.50 11.77
CA ALA A 31 7.17 2.80 11.15
C ALA A 31 5.74 3.14 10.75
N GLY A 32 5.05 3.88 11.60
CA GLY A 32 3.70 4.37 11.34
C GLY A 32 3.78 5.06 9.99
N HIS A 33 2.74 4.95 9.17
CA HIS A 33 2.71 5.68 7.92
C HIS A 33 2.93 7.16 8.22
N SER A 34 3.97 7.72 7.63
CA SER A 34 4.10 9.17 7.62
C SER A 34 2.89 9.71 6.86
N MET A 35 2.09 10.53 7.52
CA MET A 35 1.03 11.31 6.89
C MET A 35 1.59 12.59 6.24
N GLU A 36 2.92 12.72 6.23
CA GLU A 36 3.60 13.82 5.58
C GLU A 36 3.40 13.76 4.07
N VAL A 37 2.89 14.84 3.52
CA VAL A 37 2.70 15.00 2.07
C VAL A 37 4.08 15.12 1.42
N PRO A 38 4.43 14.25 0.46
CA PRO A 38 5.71 14.35 -0.23
C PRO A 38 5.87 15.71 -0.91
N ASP A 39 7.06 16.32 -0.79
CA ASP A 39 7.39 17.54 -1.52
C ASP A 39 7.64 17.22 -3.00
N THR A 40 6.77 17.69 -3.85
CA THR A 40 6.84 17.52 -5.31
C THR A 40 7.16 18.83 -6.04
N SER A 41 7.53 19.88 -5.33
CA SER A 41 7.74 21.23 -5.89
C SER A 41 8.85 21.28 -6.94
N ALA A 42 9.84 20.39 -6.87
CA ALA A 42 10.93 20.30 -7.84
C ALA A 42 10.55 19.56 -9.14
N LEU A 43 9.38 18.92 -9.20
CA LEU A 43 8.92 18.15 -10.37
C LEU A 43 8.09 19.03 -11.29
N ALA A 44 8.28 18.86 -12.61
CA ALA A 44 7.43 19.50 -13.60
C ALA A 44 5.96 19.04 -13.46
N ALA A 45 5.02 19.89 -13.83
CA ALA A 45 3.60 19.52 -13.86
C ALA A 45 3.37 18.32 -14.78
N GLY A 46 2.59 17.34 -14.33
CA GLY A 46 2.33 16.10 -15.07
C GLY A 46 3.48 15.08 -15.07
N ALA A 47 4.63 15.39 -14.48
CA ALA A 47 5.74 14.44 -14.39
C ALA A 47 5.33 13.22 -13.54
N PRO A 48 5.84 12.01 -13.85
CA PRO A 48 5.62 10.84 -13.01
C PRO A 48 6.21 11.05 -11.62
N LEU A 49 5.50 10.56 -10.60
CA LEU A 49 5.87 10.68 -9.19
C LEU A 49 6.64 9.46 -8.67
N ALA A 50 6.56 8.34 -9.39
CA ALA A 50 7.29 7.12 -9.09
C ALA A 50 7.96 6.57 -10.35
N ASP A 51 9.18 6.04 -10.18
CA ASP A 51 9.82 5.20 -11.19
C ASP A 51 9.37 3.76 -10.95
N VAL A 52 8.54 3.22 -11.85
CA VAL A 52 7.84 1.96 -11.65
C VAL A 52 8.49 0.84 -12.43
N ALA A 53 9.15 -0.07 -11.73
CA ALA A 53 9.63 -1.33 -12.30
C ALA A 53 8.45 -2.22 -12.69
N ILE A 54 8.46 -2.74 -13.91
CA ILE A 54 7.42 -3.61 -14.46
C ILE A 54 7.83 -5.07 -14.25
N PRO A 55 6.97 -5.94 -13.71
CA PRO A 55 7.29 -7.36 -13.60
C PRO A 55 7.44 -7.99 -14.98
N ALA A 56 8.24 -9.06 -15.09
CA ALA A 56 8.47 -9.76 -16.37
C ALA A 56 7.17 -10.32 -16.99
N SER A 57 6.16 -10.60 -16.17
CA SER A 57 4.82 -11.02 -16.60
C SER A 57 3.79 -10.68 -15.55
N PHE A 58 2.56 -10.45 -15.98
CA PHE A 58 1.38 -10.30 -15.14
C PHE A 58 0.52 -11.56 -15.17
N SER A 59 -0.19 -11.84 -14.08
CA SER A 59 -1.26 -12.84 -14.10
C SER A 59 -2.36 -12.46 -15.10
N ALA A 60 -3.18 -13.43 -15.51
CA ALA A 60 -4.30 -13.15 -16.43
C ALA A 60 -5.27 -12.10 -15.88
N GLU A 61 -5.54 -12.14 -14.56
CA GLU A 61 -6.38 -11.15 -13.87
C GLU A 61 -5.73 -9.76 -13.89
N ALA A 62 -4.42 -9.66 -13.59
CA ALA A 62 -3.71 -8.40 -13.64
C ALA A 62 -3.63 -7.81 -15.06
N GLN A 63 -3.50 -8.64 -16.10
CA GLN A 63 -3.57 -8.18 -17.49
C GLN A 63 -4.95 -7.60 -17.86
N MET A 64 -6.04 -8.19 -17.35
CA MET A 64 -7.38 -7.60 -17.50
C MET A 64 -7.47 -6.27 -16.74
N GLY A 65 -6.97 -6.24 -15.52
CA GLY A 65 -6.90 -5.04 -14.69
C GLY A 65 -6.06 -3.93 -15.32
N GLN A 66 -4.93 -4.27 -15.94
CA GLN A 66 -4.09 -3.33 -16.68
C GLN A 66 -4.89 -2.62 -17.78
N ARG A 67 -5.57 -3.38 -18.63
CA ARG A 67 -6.38 -2.79 -19.72
C ARG A 67 -7.47 -1.87 -19.19
N ALA A 68 -8.16 -2.28 -18.12
CA ALA A 68 -9.18 -1.45 -17.49
C ALA A 68 -8.58 -0.18 -16.85
N PHE A 69 -7.42 -0.31 -16.19
CA PHE A 69 -6.67 0.80 -15.62
C PHE A 69 -6.24 1.82 -16.68
N GLU A 70 -5.68 1.36 -17.80
CA GLU A 70 -5.24 2.22 -18.90
C GLU A 70 -6.38 3.06 -19.46
N VAL A 71 -7.58 2.51 -19.56
CA VAL A 71 -8.76 3.22 -20.11
C VAL A 71 -9.39 4.17 -19.08
N LYS A 72 -9.43 3.80 -17.80
CA LYS A 72 -10.23 4.48 -16.78
C LYS A 72 -9.44 5.30 -15.77
N CYS A 73 -8.19 4.91 -15.50
CA CYS A 73 -7.43 5.46 -14.37
C CYS A 73 -6.16 6.17 -14.80
N ALA A 74 -5.50 5.71 -15.88
CA ALA A 74 -4.19 6.20 -16.28
C ALA A 74 -4.18 7.68 -16.69
N THR A 75 -5.30 8.23 -17.18
CA THR A 75 -5.42 9.67 -17.50
C THR A 75 -5.04 10.55 -16.30
N CYS A 76 -5.37 10.13 -15.08
CA CYS A 76 -5.03 10.85 -13.85
C CYS A 76 -3.82 10.21 -13.13
N HIS A 77 -3.84 8.88 -12.95
CA HIS A 77 -2.81 8.17 -12.17
C HIS A 77 -1.53 7.83 -12.94
N GLY A 78 -1.42 8.26 -14.18
CA GLY A 78 -0.25 8.05 -15.03
C GLY A 78 -0.10 6.61 -15.52
N THR A 79 0.78 6.42 -16.49
CA THR A 79 1.17 5.10 -16.99
C THR A 79 1.75 4.27 -15.85
N ASN A 80 1.38 2.99 -15.80
CA ASN A 80 1.83 2.06 -14.76
C ASN A 80 1.55 2.54 -13.32
N ALA A 81 0.52 3.36 -13.15
CA ALA A 81 0.14 3.90 -11.84
C ALA A 81 1.24 4.73 -11.15
N ALA A 82 2.13 5.34 -11.93
CA ALA A 82 3.25 6.15 -11.48
C ALA A 82 2.84 7.51 -10.88
N GLY A 83 1.56 7.88 -10.99
CA GLY A 83 1.05 9.20 -10.62
C GLY A 83 1.43 10.27 -11.64
N GLN A 84 0.87 11.45 -11.45
CA GLN A 84 1.22 12.66 -12.24
C GLN A 84 1.26 13.86 -11.29
N ASN A 85 2.37 14.57 -11.26
CA ASN A 85 2.55 15.72 -10.38
C ASN A 85 1.50 16.82 -10.64
N GLY A 86 0.81 17.23 -9.58
CA GLY A 86 -0.28 18.20 -9.65
C GLY A 86 -1.62 17.65 -10.14
N VAL A 87 -1.72 16.35 -10.48
CA VAL A 87 -2.95 15.72 -11.00
C VAL A 87 -3.46 14.63 -10.08
N ALA A 88 -2.68 13.54 -9.89
CA ALA A 88 -3.11 12.43 -9.03
C ALA A 88 -1.90 11.64 -8.50
N PRO A 89 -2.04 10.98 -7.35
CA PRO A 89 -0.95 10.27 -6.69
C PRO A 89 -0.53 9.01 -7.42
N PRO A 90 0.74 8.55 -7.20
CA PRO A 90 1.19 7.25 -7.64
C PRO A 90 0.50 6.17 -6.81
N LEU A 91 -0.06 5.13 -7.43
CA LEU A 91 -0.62 3.99 -6.70
C LEU A 91 0.46 2.92 -6.41
N VAL A 92 1.62 3.02 -7.05
CA VAL A 92 2.83 2.27 -6.72
C VAL A 92 3.64 3.11 -5.73
N HIS A 93 3.15 3.20 -4.51
CA HIS A 93 3.76 3.95 -3.43
C HIS A 93 3.41 3.31 -2.09
N LYS A 94 4.30 3.43 -1.09
CA LYS A 94 4.12 2.83 0.23
C LYS A 94 2.83 3.25 0.93
N THR A 95 2.35 4.46 0.70
CA THR A 95 1.04 4.93 1.19
C THR A 95 -0.10 3.98 0.81
N TYR A 96 -0.02 3.33 -0.36
CA TYR A 96 -1.07 2.44 -0.87
C TYR A 96 -0.76 0.95 -0.67
N GLU A 97 0.16 0.61 0.24
CA GLU A 97 0.44 -0.79 0.59
C GLU A 97 -0.80 -1.51 1.15
N PRO A 98 -0.87 -2.86 1.04
CA PRO A 98 -2.05 -3.63 1.44
C PRO A 98 -2.49 -3.42 2.89
N ASN A 99 -1.54 -3.22 3.82
CA ASN A 99 -1.81 -3.04 5.23
C ASN A 99 -2.42 -1.66 5.57
N HIS A 100 -2.26 -0.68 4.68
CA HIS A 100 -2.82 0.67 4.87
C HIS A 100 -4.04 0.90 3.97
N HIS A 101 -3.94 0.55 2.68
CA HIS A 101 -5.05 0.61 1.73
C HIS A 101 -5.32 -0.79 1.16
N GLY A 102 -6.15 -1.59 1.83
CA GLY A 102 -6.56 -2.91 1.36
C GLY A 102 -7.29 -2.84 0.00
N ASP A 103 -7.48 -3.98 -0.67
CA ASP A 103 -8.06 -4.04 -2.02
C ASP A 103 -9.46 -3.41 -2.10
N MET A 104 -10.25 -3.53 -1.03
CA MET A 104 -11.56 -2.88 -0.96
C MET A 104 -11.50 -1.34 -0.96
N ALA A 105 -10.38 -0.74 -0.53
CA ALA A 105 -10.21 0.71 -0.60
C ALA A 105 -10.24 1.20 -2.06
N PHE A 106 -9.67 0.43 -3.01
CA PHE A 106 -9.74 0.75 -4.44
C PHE A 106 -11.19 0.67 -4.96
N VAL A 107 -11.95 -0.34 -4.54
CA VAL A 107 -13.37 -0.49 -4.93
C VAL A 107 -14.18 0.70 -4.42
N LEU A 108 -14.01 1.06 -3.15
CA LEU A 108 -14.72 2.19 -2.56
C LEU A 108 -14.29 3.53 -3.18
N ALA A 109 -13.01 3.70 -3.46
CA ALA A 109 -12.47 4.88 -4.12
C ALA A 109 -13.07 5.07 -5.53
N ALA A 110 -13.09 4.03 -6.34
CA ALA A 110 -13.70 4.09 -7.66
C ALA A 110 -15.20 4.37 -7.60
N LYS A 111 -15.91 3.77 -6.64
CA LYS A 111 -17.38 3.89 -6.51
C LYS A 111 -17.84 5.22 -5.95
N ASN A 112 -17.16 5.73 -4.92
CA ASN A 112 -17.60 6.88 -4.12
C ASN A 112 -16.75 8.12 -4.34
N GLY A 113 -15.61 8.01 -5.02
CA GLY A 113 -14.55 9.01 -4.99
C GLY A 113 -13.78 9.01 -3.68
N VAL A 114 -12.79 9.87 -3.57
CA VAL A 114 -11.94 10.03 -2.38
C VAL A 114 -11.79 11.50 -2.04
N GLN A 115 -12.00 11.85 -0.77
CA GLN A 115 -11.53 13.11 -0.24
C GLN A 115 -10.02 13.03 -0.02
N SER A 116 -9.28 13.95 -0.61
CA SER A 116 -7.81 13.99 -0.54
C SER A 116 -7.32 14.05 0.90
N HIS A 117 -6.37 13.19 1.29
CA HIS A 117 -5.85 13.12 2.66
C HIS A 117 -4.35 12.74 2.75
N HIS A 118 -3.75 12.24 1.65
CA HIS A 118 -2.32 11.90 1.58
C HIS A 118 -1.53 12.79 0.62
N TRP A 119 -2.22 13.43 -0.34
CA TRP A 119 -1.62 14.22 -1.40
C TRP A 119 -2.43 15.49 -1.65
N ASN A 120 -1.76 16.57 -2.01
CA ASN A 120 -2.39 17.88 -2.23
C ASN A 120 -2.90 18.09 -3.67
N PHE A 121 -3.33 17.01 -4.34
CA PHE A 121 -3.79 17.08 -5.74
C PHE A 121 -5.32 17.24 -5.89
N GLY A 122 -6.04 17.40 -4.77
CA GLY A 122 -7.48 17.51 -4.77
C GLY A 122 -8.19 16.14 -4.65
N ASN A 123 -9.52 16.20 -4.69
CA ASN A 123 -10.36 15.01 -4.50
C ASN A 123 -10.46 14.19 -5.79
N MET A 124 -10.48 12.86 -5.64
CA MET A 124 -10.79 11.95 -6.74
C MET A 124 -12.32 11.86 -6.90
N PRO A 125 -12.88 12.10 -8.10
CA PRO A 125 -14.29 11.86 -8.34
C PRO A 125 -14.60 10.36 -8.46
N PRO A 126 -15.87 9.93 -8.29
CA PRO A 126 -16.31 8.59 -8.66
C PRO A 126 -16.02 8.28 -10.14
N VAL A 127 -15.70 7.01 -10.42
CA VAL A 127 -15.41 6.53 -11.79
C VAL A 127 -16.58 5.71 -12.31
N GLU A 128 -17.27 6.23 -13.31
CA GLU A 128 -18.40 5.55 -13.89
C GLU A 128 -18.03 4.41 -14.85
N GLY A 129 -18.95 3.45 -14.99
CA GLY A 129 -18.83 2.37 -15.97
C GLY A 129 -17.83 1.26 -15.57
N LEU A 130 -17.56 1.11 -14.28
CA LEU A 130 -16.82 0.00 -13.68
C LEU A 130 -17.71 -0.78 -12.72
N THR A 131 -17.61 -2.10 -12.77
CA THR A 131 -18.16 -2.98 -11.72
C THR A 131 -17.14 -3.18 -10.60
N ASP A 132 -17.60 -3.65 -9.44
CA ASP A 132 -16.69 -4.03 -8.33
C ASP A 132 -15.68 -5.11 -8.78
N ALA A 133 -16.06 -5.99 -9.71
CA ALA A 133 -15.18 -7.01 -10.26
C ALA A 133 -14.06 -6.40 -11.13
N ASP A 134 -14.39 -5.41 -11.97
CA ASP A 134 -13.39 -4.70 -12.78
C ASP A 134 -12.36 -3.99 -11.87
N VAL A 135 -12.84 -3.32 -10.83
CA VAL A 135 -11.93 -2.62 -9.89
C VAL A 135 -11.06 -3.60 -9.10
N LYS A 136 -11.56 -4.79 -8.76
CA LYS A 136 -10.73 -5.84 -8.14
C LYS A 136 -9.61 -6.32 -9.08
N MET A 137 -9.88 -6.45 -10.38
CA MET A 137 -8.83 -6.75 -11.36
C MET A 137 -7.83 -5.61 -11.50
N ILE A 138 -8.29 -4.35 -11.49
CA ILE A 138 -7.42 -3.17 -11.44
C ILE A 138 -6.54 -3.20 -10.18
N ALA A 139 -7.12 -3.47 -9.01
CA ALA A 139 -6.37 -3.61 -7.78
C ALA A 139 -5.32 -4.72 -7.88
N ARG A 140 -5.65 -5.88 -8.49
CA ARG A 140 -4.70 -6.97 -8.74
C ARG A 140 -3.51 -6.49 -9.59
N TYR A 141 -3.74 -5.76 -10.66
CA TYR A 141 -2.68 -5.16 -11.47
C TYR A 141 -1.78 -4.24 -10.63
N ILE A 142 -2.37 -3.32 -9.85
CA ILE A 142 -1.62 -2.41 -8.97
C ILE A 142 -0.80 -3.21 -7.96
N ARG A 143 -1.35 -4.27 -7.34
CA ARG A 143 -0.63 -5.13 -6.38
C ARG A 143 0.57 -5.84 -7.00
N GLU A 144 0.46 -6.29 -8.22
CA GLU A 144 1.59 -6.92 -8.91
C GLU A 144 2.67 -5.91 -9.27
N LEU A 145 2.30 -4.69 -9.64
CA LEU A 145 3.26 -3.58 -9.75
C LEU A 145 3.91 -3.26 -8.41
N GLN A 146 3.13 -3.08 -7.34
CA GLN A 146 3.63 -2.81 -6.00
C GLN A 146 4.64 -3.87 -5.57
N LYS A 147 4.31 -5.16 -5.74
CA LYS A 147 5.20 -6.27 -5.42
C LYS A 147 6.52 -6.20 -6.19
N ALA A 148 6.50 -5.89 -7.49
CA ALA A 148 7.71 -5.72 -8.31
C ALA A 148 8.59 -4.54 -7.83
N ASN A 149 8.00 -3.59 -7.08
CA ASN A 149 8.66 -2.42 -6.51
C ASN A 149 8.90 -2.53 -5.00
N GLY A 150 8.83 -3.76 -4.42
CA GLY A 150 9.15 -4.00 -3.01
C GLY A 150 8.09 -3.52 -2.01
N ILE A 151 6.84 -3.33 -2.44
CA ILE A 151 5.70 -2.91 -1.61
C ILE A 151 4.79 -4.13 -1.38
N PHE A 152 4.59 -4.52 -0.09
CA PHE A 152 3.90 -5.77 0.30
C PHE A 152 2.81 -5.52 1.34
#